data_039e4d6b7aecce83e5a36ec699f296ee
#
_entry.id   039e4d6b7aecce83e5a36ec699f296ee
#
_cell.length_a   1.000
_cell.length_b   1.000
_cell.length_c   1.000
_cell.angle_alpha   90.00
_cell.angle_beta   90.00
_cell.angle_gamma   90.00
#
_symmetry.space_group_name_H-M   'P 1'
#
loop_
_entity.id
_entity.type
_entity.pdbx_description
1 polymer ?
#
loop_
_entity_poly.entity_id
_entity_poly.type
_entity_poly.pdbx_seq_one_letter_code
_entity_poly.pdbx_strand_id
1 'polypeptide(L)'
;MTTITATYSPEDNKIRLYASARLDEETYARVKAAGFVWAPKQELFVAPKWTPAREDLAMELAGEIEAEEMTLAERAAIKAERLDNLAHKRRGEAVSLHRHANELSHAFYMGQPILIGHHSERKARKTKERMDAAQEKAGKAERAANYWLYRAEGVEHYANMKNAPKVRANRLKTLLAELRDLQRGINAGYKALEIWEKLTTDEQILFALGRMSSEVTLCGWDTWSKVDRGEMTPEEARRQSIATAELRVNGPNRKRWIDHALNRLAFERSMLGEVPRYDGELTPVIIQAFAREHGAEKPKCTVIEDGYFMLESPVPLPAHISDRSYLELSDDEWRDVMRACGYVVPAKKDAAPPILNLHMAEIQAKSRATYRGAPEIEFIRVARVTKEQYSKVGADYRGTRLSACGTFRFKVASARALGVAQEGEHWSFVAVFLTDSKAHALPETLEQAA
;
A
#
# COMPACT_ATOMS: atom_id res chain seq x y z
N MET A 1 13.61 -26.86 30.48
CA MET A 1 13.45 -25.42 30.19
C MET A 1 12.49 -25.28 29.03
N THR A 2 11.53 -24.36 29.11
CA THR A 2 10.62 -24.08 27.98
C THR A 2 11.39 -23.32 26.93
N THR A 3 11.48 -23.87 25.72
CA THR A 3 12.05 -23.15 24.57
C THR A 3 10.98 -22.30 23.94
N ILE A 4 11.30 -21.04 23.69
CA ILE A 4 10.41 -20.09 23.00
C ILE A 4 11.06 -19.68 21.68
N THR A 5 10.32 -19.76 20.58
CA THR A 5 10.72 -19.21 19.28
C THR A 5 9.77 -18.08 18.89
N ALA A 6 10.27 -17.08 18.17
CA ALA A 6 9.49 -15.94 17.75
C ALA A 6 9.52 -15.80 16.24
N THR A 7 8.38 -15.47 15.65
CA THR A 7 8.27 -15.17 14.21
C THR A 7 7.54 -13.86 13.99
N TYR A 8 7.83 -13.22 12.85
CA TYR A 8 7.14 -12.03 12.39
C TYR A 8 6.59 -12.23 10.98
N SER A 9 5.31 -11.87 10.78
CA SER A 9 4.70 -11.85 9.45
C SER A 9 4.41 -10.42 9.00
N PRO A 10 5.02 -9.95 7.92
CA PRO A 10 4.72 -8.64 7.35
C PRO A 10 3.29 -8.55 6.77
N GLU A 11 2.69 -9.68 6.42
CA GLU A 11 1.35 -9.77 5.81
C GLU A 11 0.25 -9.27 6.75
N ASP A 12 0.29 -9.64 8.02
CA ASP A 12 -0.68 -9.23 9.04
C ASP A 12 -0.08 -8.32 10.13
N ASN A 13 1.21 -8.00 10.00
CA ASN A 13 1.94 -7.14 10.94
C ASN A 13 1.94 -7.68 12.38
N LYS A 14 2.16 -8.98 12.56
CA LYS A 14 2.07 -9.63 13.86
C LYS A 14 3.33 -10.40 14.22
N ILE A 15 3.70 -10.30 15.49
CA ILE A 15 4.69 -11.16 16.11
C ILE A 15 3.95 -12.34 16.76
N ARG A 16 4.52 -13.53 16.62
CA ARG A 16 4.04 -14.77 17.20
C ARG A 16 5.12 -15.38 18.05
N LEU A 17 4.73 -15.96 19.20
CA LEU A 17 5.61 -16.69 20.08
C LEU A 17 5.11 -18.12 20.18
N TYR A 18 5.97 -19.06 19.88
CA TYR A 18 5.74 -20.50 19.99
C TYR A 18 6.47 -20.99 21.23
N ALA A 19 5.78 -21.60 22.17
CA ALA A 19 6.36 -22.16 23.38
C ALA A 19 6.27 -23.68 23.34
N SER A 20 7.40 -24.39 23.57
CA SER A 20 7.46 -25.84 23.56
C SER A 20 6.70 -26.49 24.73
N ALA A 21 6.42 -25.72 25.78
CA ALA A 21 5.65 -26.15 26.94
C ALA A 21 4.89 -24.93 27.53
N ARG A 22 4.08 -25.20 28.56
CA ARG A 22 3.37 -24.12 29.28
C ARG A 22 4.39 -23.15 29.90
N LEU A 23 4.20 -21.86 29.68
CA LEU A 23 5.00 -20.80 30.28
C LEU A 23 4.85 -20.80 31.81
N ASP A 24 5.90 -20.46 32.52
CA ASP A 24 5.86 -20.13 33.93
C ASP A 24 5.02 -18.86 34.17
N GLU A 25 4.61 -18.63 35.42
CA GLU A 25 3.70 -17.54 35.78
C GLU A 25 4.27 -16.15 35.49
N GLU A 26 5.58 -15.97 35.75
CA GLU A 26 6.26 -14.69 35.52
C GLU A 26 6.35 -14.37 34.02
N THR A 27 6.86 -15.30 33.22
CA THR A 27 6.95 -15.16 31.77
C THR A 27 5.56 -14.96 31.15
N TYR A 28 4.56 -15.72 31.59
CA TYR A 28 3.19 -15.58 31.11
C TYR A 28 2.62 -14.17 31.44
N ALA A 29 2.85 -13.65 32.65
CA ALA A 29 2.42 -12.31 33.03
C ALA A 29 3.06 -11.23 32.16
N ARG A 30 4.36 -11.32 31.85
CA ARG A 30 5.10 -10.42 30.97
C ARG A 30 4.55 -10.43 29.54
N VAL A 31 4.37 -11.63 28.98
CA VAL A 31 3.82 -11.82 27.62
C VAL A 31 2.42 -11.22 27.52
N LYS A 32 1.57 -11.44 28.54
CA LYS A 32 0.23 -10.89 28.62
C LYS A 32 0.24 -9.37 28.77
N ALA A 33 1.10 -8.82 29.60
CA ALA A 33 1.26 -7.36 29.81
C ALA A 33 1.69 -6.65 28.53
N ALA A 34 2.53 -7.27 27.69
CA ALA A 34 2.88 -6.77 26.38
C ALA A 34 1.74 -6.88 25.34
N GLY A 35 0.61 -7.48 25.74
CA GLY A 35 -0.59 -7.57 24.91
C GLY A 35 -0.60 -8.77 23.94
N PHE A 36 0.22 -9.79 24.16
CA PHE A 36 0.09 -11.05 23.44
C PHE A 36 -1.13 -11.83 23.95
N VAL A 37 -1.84 -12.47 23.06
CA VAL A 37 -3.04 -13.27 23.35
C VAL A 37 -2.78 -14.71 22.98
N TRP A 38 -3.10 -15.63 23.90
CA TRP A 38 -3.02 -17.05 23.62
C TRP A 38 -4.06 -17.47 22.58
N ALA A 39 -3.64 -18.15 21.56
CA ALA A 39 -4.47 -18.70 20.49
C ALA A 39 -4.50 -20.25 20.64
N PRO A 40 -5.45 -20.82 21.40
CA PRO A 40 -5.41 -22.22 21.81
C PRO A 40 -5.51 -23.22 20.65
N LYS A 41 -6.03 -22.80 19.50
CA LYS A 41 -6.15 -23.67 18.31
C LYS A 41 -4.91 -23.64 17.41
N GLN A 42 -4.03 -22.69 17.63
CA GLN A 42 -2.75 -22.54 16.93
C GLN A 42 -1.56 -22.84 17.86
N GLU A 43 -1.85 -23.01 19.16
CA GLU A 43 -0.86 -23.31 20.20
C GLU A 43 0.29 -22.30 20.28
N LEU A 44 -0.06 -21.01 20.10
CA LEU A 44 0.90 -19.90 20.10
C LEU A 44 0.32 -18.65 20.77
N PHE A 45 1.18 -17.72 21.15
CA PHE A 45 0.81 -16.36 21.52
C PHE A 45 0.95 -15.43 20.34
N VAL A 46 -0.05 -14.58 20.10
CA VAL A 46 -0.06 -13.63 18.98
C VAL A 46 -0.25 -12.21 19.47
N ALA A 47 0.61 -11.31 18.98
CA ALA A 47 0.44 -9.87 19.21
C ALA A 47 -0.65 -9.30 18.28
N PRO A 48 -1.42 -8.28 18.70
CA PRO A 48 -2.41 -7.63 17.83
C PRO A 48 -1.75 -6.91 16.66
N LYS A 49 -0.59 -6.29 16.85
CA LYS A 49 0.28 -5.70 15.83
C LYS A 49 1.70 -5.58 16.37
N TRP A 50 2.65 -5.38 15.47
CA TRP A 50 4.04 -5.09 15.82
C TRP A 50 4.17 -3.75 16.56
N THR A 51 5.03 -3.69 17.56
CA THR A 51 5.54 -2.47 18.21
C THR A 51 6.97 -2.72 18.67
N PRO A 52 7.84 -1.69 18.81
CA PRO A 52 9.20 -1.87 19.33
C PRO A 52 9.26 -2.65 20.65
N ALA A 53 8.39 -2.32 21.61
CA ALA A 53 8.36 -3.00 22.92
C ALA A 53 8.00 -4.50 22.83
N ARG A 54 7.15 -4.89 21.86
CA ARG A 54 6.82 -6.31 21.61
C ARG A 54 7.94 -7.05 20.92
N GLU A 55 8.63 -6.36 20.02
CA GLU A 55 9.83 -6.87 19.37
C GLU A 55 10.93 -7.10 20.40
N ASP A 56 11.19 -6.14 21.31
CA ASP A 56 12.16 -6.26 22.39
C ASP A 56 11.86 -7.48 23.28
N LEU A 57 10.61 -7.64 23.70
CA LEU A 57 10.21 -8.80 24.50
C LEU A 57 10.38 -10.11 23.73
N ALA A 58 10.03 -10.14 22.45
CA ALA A 58 10.18 -11.33 21.62
C ALA A 58 11.67 -11.69 21.43
N MET A 59 12.53 -10.71 21.19
CA MET A 59 13.97 -10.88 21.11
C MET A 59 14.57 -11.37 22.44
N GLU A 60 14.12 -10.81 23.56
CA GLU A 60 14.57 -11.25 24.89
C GLU A 60 14.21 -12.72 25.18
N LEU A 61 12.99 -13.13 24.81
CA LEU A 61 12.50 -14.48 25.11
C LEU A 61 12.98 -15.55 24.13
N ALA A 62 13.17 -15.21 22.86
CA ALA A 62 13.51 -16.16 21.81
C ALA A 62 14.96 -16.05 21.30
N GLY A 63 15.64 -14.93 21.58
CA GLY A 63 16.97 -14.64 21.05
C GLY A 63 16.94 -14.02 19.65
N GLU A 64 16.07 -14.50 18.79
CA GLU A 64 15.89 -14.00 17.43
C GLU A 64 14.42 -14.03 17.00
N ILE A 65 14.07 -13.26 15.96
CA ILE A 65 12.74 -13.24 15.37
C ILE A 65 12.88 -13.67 13.91
N GLU A 66 12.40 -14.86 13.62
CA GLU A 66 12.43 -15.41 12.28
C GLU A 66 11.28 -14.89 11.41
N ALA A 67 11.41 -15.04 10.08
CA ALA A 67 10.29 -14.82 9.18
C ALA A 67 9.22 -15.89 9.38
N GLU A 68 7.95 -15.50 9.40
CA GLU A 68 6.85 -16.46 9.47
C GLU A 68 6.75 -17.22 8.14
N GLU A 69 6.93 -18.53 8.19
CA GLU A 69 6.88 -19.38 7.00
C GLU A 69 5.45 -19.51 6.43
N MET A 70 4.46 -19.58 7.32
CA MET A 70 3.07 -19.80 6.94
C MET A 70 2.36 -18.51 6.53
N THR A 71 1.92 -18.43 5.29
CA THR A 71 1.15 -17.31 4.75
C THR A 71 -0.25 -17.20 5.38
N LEU A 72 -0.87 -16.03 5.26
CA LEU A 72 -2.28 -15.86 5.69
C LEU A 72 -3.24 -16.74 4.89
N ALA A 73 -2.96 -17.00 3.63
CA ALA A 73 -3.77 -17.87 2.79
C ALA A 73 -3.72 -19.32 3.28
N GLU A 74 -2.54 -19.85 3.58
CA GLU A 74 -2.37 -21.19 4.15
C GLU A 74 -3.06 -21.34 5.51
N ARG A 75 -2.89 -20.35 6.40
CA ARG A 75 -3.62 -20.32 7.69
C ARG A 75 -5.12 -20.31 7.52
N ALA A 76 -5.61 -19.58 6.53
CA ALA A 76 -7.03 -19.53 6.19
C ALA A 76 -7.50 -20.87 5.66
N ALA A 77 -6.74 -21.53 4.78
CA ALA A 77 -7.07 -22.85 4.23
C ALA A 77 -7.15 -23.91 5.35
N ILE A 78 -6.17 -24.00 6.23
CA ILE A 78 -6.20 -24.92 7.38
C ILE A 78 -7.40 -24.65 8.28
N LYS A 79 -7.75 -23.38 8.50
CA LYS A 79 -8.92 -23.02 9.30
C LYS A 79 -10.23 -23.38 8.58
N ALA A 80 -10.33 -23.17 7.28
CA ALA A 80 -11.50 -23.53 6.47
C ALA A 80 -11.69 -25.04 6.48
N GLU A 81 -10.66 -25.83 6.20
CA GLU A 81 -10.68 -27.28 6.25
C GLU A 81 -11.18 -27.81 7.61
N ARG A 82 -10.70 -27.23 8.70
CA ARG A 82 -11.17 -27.62 10.04
C ARG A 82 -12.67 -27.32 10.24
N LEU A 83 -13.16 -26.20 9.70
CA LEU A 83 -14.57 -25.83 9.76
C LEU A 83 -15.43 -26.76 8.89
N ASP A 84 -14.92 -27.16 7.72
CA ASP A 84 -15.57 -28.14 6.85
C ASP A 84 -15.66 -29.51 7.52
N ASN A 85 -14.59 -29.95 8.15
CA ASN A 85 -14.60 -31.19 8.93
C ASN A 85 -15.65 -31.16 10.06
N LEU A 86 -15.82 -30.01 10.73
CA LEU A 86 -16.90 -29.81 11.69
C LEU A 86 -18.28 -29.85 11.04
N ALA A 87 -18.45 -29.24 9.87
CA ALA A 87 -19.69 -29.27 9.10
C ALA A 87 -20.05 -30.71 8.69
N HIS A 88 -19.08 -31.45 8.16
CA HIS A 88 -19.25 -32.89 7.82
C HIS A 88 -19.64 -33.72 9.01
N LYS A 89 -19.00 -33.55 10.18
CA LYS A 89 -19.36 -34.23 11.41
C LYS A 89 -20.80 -33.94 11.82
N ARG A 90 -21.23 -32.67 11.80
CA ARG A 90 -22.59 -32.28 12.16
C ARG A 90 -23.64 -32.77 11.15
N ARG A 91 -23.27 -32.82 9.87
CA ARG A 91 -24.15 -33.40 8.84
C ARG A 91 -24.33 -34.91 9.03
N GLY A 92 -23.25 -35.63 9.35
CA GLY A 92 -23.32 -37.06 9.70
C GLY A 92 -24.20 -37.33 10.93
N GLU A 93 -24.08 -36.49 11.97
CA GLU A 93 -24.90 -36.52 13.16
C GLU A 93 -26.39 -36.28 12.81
N ALA A 94 -26.70 -35.30 11.99
CA ALA A 94 -28.05 -35.00 11.52
C ALA A 94 -28.68 -36.21 10.76
N VAL A 95 -27.92 -36.79 9.82
CA VAL A 95 -28.36 -37.99 9.07
C VAL A 95 -28.63 -39.16 9.99
N SER A 96 -27.77 -39.41 10.98
CA SER A 96 -27.99 -40.48 11.97
C SER A 96 -29.24 -40.25 12.81
N LEU A 97 -29.46 -39.00 13.26
CA LEU A 97 -30.65 -38.65 14.05
C LEU A 97 -31.94 -38.69 13.22
N HIS A 98 -31.91 -38.30 11.96
CA HIS A 98 -33.05 -38.46 11.05
C HIS A 98 -33.37 -39.93 10.80
N ARG A 99 -32.34 -40.76 10.60
CA ARG A 99 -32.56 -42.24 10.47
C ARG A 99 -33.21 -42.79 11.72
N HIS A 100 -32.72 -42.44 12.91
CA HIS A 100 -33.30 -42.88 14.16
C HIS A 100 -34.73 -42.37 14.34
N ALA A 101 -35.03 -41.13 13.99
CA ALA A 101 -36.42 -40.62 14.01
C ALA A 101 -37.34 -41.39 13.04
N ASN A 102 -36.84 -41.71 11.85
CA ASN A 102 -37.59 -42.52 10.87
C ASN A 102 -37.83 -43.94 11.36
N GLU A 103 -36.86 -44.59 12.00
CA GLU A 103 -37.05 -45.89 12.63
C GLU A 103 -38.16 -45.87 13.70
N LEU A 104 -38.17 -44.84 14.55
CA LEU A 104 -39.22 -44.65 15.56
C LEU A 104 -40.57 -44.32 14.92
N SER A 105 -40.62 -43.69 13.76
CA SER A 105 -41.87 -43.38 13.04
C SER A 105 -42.61 -44.58 12.54
N HIS A 106 -41.95 -45.74 12.34
CA HIS A 106 -42.60 -46.99 11.97
C HIS A 106 -43.66 -47.44 12.98
N ALA A 107 -43.52 -47.02 14.27
CA ALA A 107 -44.55 -47.30 15.28
C ALA A 107 -45.88 -46.54 15.02
N PHE A 108 -45.87 -45.56 14.12
CA PHE A 108 -46.99 -44.73 13.73
C PHE A 108 -47.30 -44.86 12.22
N TYR A 109 -47.03 -46.03 11.67
CA TYR A 109 -47.25 -46.31 10.26
C TYR A 109 -48.67 -45.96 9.83
N MET A 110 -48.86 -45.39 8.67
CA MET A 110 -50.13 -44.90 8.13
C MET A 110 -50.87 -43.86 9.02
N GLY A 111 -50.14 -43.15 9.89
CA GLY A 111 -50.73 -42.11 10.74
C GLY A 111 -51.57 -42.62 11.89
N GLN A 112 -51.28 -43.82 12.38
CA GLN A 112 -52.06 -44.44 13.51
C GLN A 112 -52.06 -43.50 14.73
N PRO A 113 -53.23 -43.13 15.25
CA PRO A 113 -53.34 -42.27 16.42
C PRO A 113 -52.93 -43.02 17.69
N ILE A 114 -52.50 -42.28 18.70
CA ILE A 114 -52.24 -42.81 20.04
C ILE A 114 -53.65 -43.06 20.69
N LEU A 115 -53.95 -44.33 21.03
CA LEU A 115 -55.20 -44.69 21.66
C LEU A 115 -55.21 -44.34 23.15
N ILE A 116 -56.00 -43.33 23.52
CA ILE A 116 -56.08 -42.80 24.89
C ILE A 116 -56.75 -43.84 25.78
N GLY A 117 -56.21 -44.14 26.96
CA GLY A 117 -56.73 -45.16 27.89
C GLY A 117 -56.32 -46.61 27.57
N HIS A 118 -55.65 -46.84 26.43
CA HIS A 118 -55.17 -48.17 26.06
C HIS A 118 -53.84 -48.50 26.74
N HIS A 119 -53.60 -49.76 27.06
CA HIS A 119 -52.35 -50.19 27.75
C HIS A 119 -51.06 -49.80 27.02
N SER A 120 -51.10 -49.59 25.70
CA SER A 120 -50.00 -49.16 24.89
C SER A 120 -49.75 -47.62 24.89
N GLU A 121 -50.68 -46.83 25.42
CA GLU A 121 -50.62 -45.36 25.37
C GLU A 121 -49.32 -44.81 25.90
N ARG A 122 -48.84 -45.23 27.06
CA ARG A 122 -47.61 -44.77 27.70
C ARG A 122 -46.40 -45.06 26.82
N LYS A 123 -46.32 -46.21 26.18
CA LYS A 123 -45.26 -46.62 25.28
C LYS A 123 -45.29 -45.79 24.00
N ALA A 124 -46.43 -45.56 23.42
CA ALA A 124 -46.62 -44.78 22.21
C ALA A 124 -46.26 -43.32 22.43
N ARG A 125 -46.72 -42.69 23.54
CA ARG A 125 -46.31 -41.31 23.89
C ARG A 125 -44.80 -41.18 24.04
N LYS A 126 -44.17 -42.11 24.77
CA LYS A 126 -42.69 -42.10 24.95
C LYS A 126 -41.95 -42.30 23.62
N THR A 127 -42.46 -43.10 22.69
CA THR A 127 -41.88 -43.30 21.36
C THR A 127 -42.04 -42.03 20.54
N LYS A 128 -43.20 -41.36 20.58
CA LYS A 128 -43.39 -40.06 19.91
C LYS A 128 -42.47 -39.00 20.44
N GLU A 129 -42.34 -38.84 21.76
CA GLU A 129 -41.43 -37.90 22.39
C GLU A 129 -39.98 -38.12 21.95
N ARG A 130 -39.53 -39.38 21.87
CA ARG A 130 -38.21 -39.74 21.37
C ARG A 130 -38.01 -39.38 19.89
N MET A 131 -39.03 -39.63 19.07
CA MET A 131 -39.03 -39.29 17.65
C MET A 131 -38.94 -37.79 17.47
N ASP A 132 -39.77 -36.99 18.14
CA ASP A 132 -39.80 -35.53 18.08
C ASP A 132 -38.48 -34.96 18.57
N ALA A 133 -37.92 -35.46 19.67
CA ALA A 133 -36.62 -35.06 20.20
C ALA A 133 -35.46 -35.40 19.23
N ALA A 134 -35.51 -36.53 18.53
CA ALA A 134 -34.53 -36.90 17.53
C ALA A 134 -34.60 -35.97 16.30
N GLN A 135 -35.81 -35.66 15.83
CA GLN A 135 -36.00 -34.69 14.73
C GLN A 135 -35.54 -33.29 15.10
N GLU A 136 -35.83 -32.81 16.32
CA GLU A 136 -35.36 -31.50 16.79
C GLU A 136 -33.83 -31.43 16.86
N LYS A 137 -33.20 -32.48 17.39
CA LYS A 137 -31.73 -32.60 17.45
C LYS A 137 -31.11 -32.65 16.05
N ALA A 138 -31.74 -33.41 15.11
CA ALA A 138 -31.30 -33.47 13.72
C ALA A 138 -31.33 -32.08 13.06
N GLY A 139 -32.45 -31.37 13.21
CA GLY A 139 -32.56 -29.99 12.69
C GLY A 139 -31.54 -29.01 13.32
N LYS A 140 -31.23 -29.16 14.60
CA LYS A 140 -30.16 -28.40 15.25
C LYS A 140 -28.79 -28.74 14.67
N ALA A 141 -28.48 -30.01 14.44
CA ALA A 141 -27.23 -30.46 13.86
C ALA A 141 -27.08 -29.99 12.41
N GLU A 142 -28.16 -30.02 11.62
CA GLU A 142 -28.17 -29.53 10.25
C GLU A 142 -27.93 -28.02 10.16
N ARG A 143 -28.61 -27.22 10.99
CA ARG A 143 -28.33 -25.79 11.09
C ARG A 143 -26.89 -25.50 11.50
N ALA A 144 -26.35 -26.30 12.43
CA ALA A 144 -24.92 -26.16 12.83
C ALA A 144 -23.97 -26.52 11.68
N ALA A 145 -24.27 -27.55 10.88
CA ALA A 145 -23.47 -27.90 9.70
C ALA A 145 -23.46 -26.77 8.69
N ASN A 146 -24.63 -26.22 8.35
CA ASN A 146 -24.71 -25.09 7.41
C ASN A 146 -24.01 -23.83 7.92
N TYR A 147 -24.07 -23.56 9.24
CA TYR A 147 -23.35 -22.47 9.86
C TYR A 147 -21.82 -22.64 9.72
N TRP A 148 -21.28 -23.82 9.94
CA TRP A 148 -19.85 -24.07 9.82
C TRP A 148 -19.36 -24.00 8.37
N LEU A 149 -20.17 -24.46 7.40
CA LEU A 149 -19.90 -24.32 5.97
C LEU A 149 -19.79 -22.84 5.57
N TYR A 150 -20.80 -22.06 5.92
CA TYR A 150 -20.80 -20.61 5.68
C TYR A 150 -19.56 -19.91 6.30
N ARG A 151 -19.16 -20.36 7.50
CA ARG A 151 -17.95 -19.83 8.16
C ARG A 151 -16.67 -20.23 7.45
N ALA A 152 -16.58 -21.42 6.86
CA ALA A 152 -15.43 -21.88 6.08
C ALA A 152 -15.26 -21.01 4.82
N GLU A 153 -16.32 -20.85 4.03
CA GLU A 153 -16.34 -19.98 2.85
C GLU A 153 -15.95 -18.52 3.20
N GLY A 154 -16.48 -18.01 4.31
CA GLY A 154 -16.17 -16.67 4.79
C GLY A 154 -14.69 -16.47 5.17
N VAL A 155 -14.02 -17.51 5.66
CA VAL A 155 -12.59 -17.47 6.00
C VAL A 155 -11.74 -17.37 4.74
N GLU A 156 -12.02 -18.17 3.72
CA GLU A 156 -11.32 -18.14 2.43
C GLU A 156 -11.55 -16.81 1.68
N HIS A 157 -12.82 -16.41 1.61
CA HIS A 157 -13.17 -15.13 0.98
C HIS A 157 -12.42 -13.94 1.62
N TYR A 158 -12.34 -13.91 2.96
CA TYR A 158 -11.65 -12.84 3.68
C TYR A 158 -10.13 -12.84 3.42
N ALA A 159 -9.49 -14.01 3.35
CA ALA A 159 -8.07 -14.11 3.01
C ALA A 159 -7.80 -13.61 1.59
N ASN A 160 -8.61 -14.03 0.62
CA ASN A 160 -8.51 -13.58 -0.77
C ASN A 160 -8.75 -12.08 -0.91
N MET A 161 -9.75 -11.53 -0.21
CA MET A 161 -10.03 -10.09 -0.18
C MET A 161 -8.85 -9.29 0.37
N LYS A 162 -8.22 -9.76 1.45
CA LYS A 162 -7.03 -9.08 2.02
C LYS A 162 -5.86 -9.00 1.05
N ASN A 163 -5.72 -9.98 0.17
CA ASN A 163 -4.67 -10.08 -0.82
C ASN A 163 -5.03 -9.42 -2.15
N ALA A 164 -6.27 -8.91 -2.30
CA ALA A 164 -6.69 -8.24 -3.51
C ALA A 164 -5.83 -6.99 -3.81
N PRO A 165 -5.45 -6.76 -5.09
CA PRO A 165 -4.57 -5.65 -5.48
C PRO A 165 -5.04 -4.29 -4.98
N LYS A 166 -6.36 -4.01 -5.04
CA LYS A 166 -6.95 -2.77 -4.53
C LYS A 166 -6.73 -2.58 -3.01
N VAL A 167 -6.83 -3.66 -2.23
CA VAL A 167 -6.64 -3.62 -0.78
C VAL A 167 -5.16 -3.39 -0.46
N ARG A 168 -4.24 -4.05 -1.17
CA ARG A 168 -2.80 -3.81 -1.05
C ARG A 168 -2.42 -2.37 -1.42
N ALA A 169 -2.96 -1.84 -2.52
CA ALA A 169 -2.73 -0.45 -2.92
C ALA A 169 -3.22 0.56 -1.86
N ASN A 170 -4.35 0.30 -1.21
CA ASN A 170 -4.84 1.14 -0.11
C ASN A 170 -3.93 1.03 1.13
N ARG A 171 -3.39 -0.16 1.41
CA ARG A 171 -2.44 -0.38 2.51
C ARG A 171 -1.13 0.37 2.28
N LEU A 172 -0.62 0.38 1.04
CA LEU A 172 0.53 1.21 0.64
C LEU A 172 0.29 2.69 0.93
N LYS A 173 -0.89 3.22 0.59
CA LYS A 173 -1.25 4.63 0.89
C LYS A 173 -1.25 4.90 2.39
N THR A 174 -1.76 3.98 3.20
CA THR A 174 -1.77 4.11 4.66
C THR A 174 -0.35 4.10 5.23
N LEU A 175 0.49 3.16 4.80
CA LEU A 175 1.89 3.07 5.24
C LEU A 175 2.69 4.32 4.84
N LEU A 176 2.49 4.86 3.64
CA LEU A 176 3.10 6.13 3.23
C LEU A 176 2.62 7.32 4.06
N ALA A 177 1.36 7.32 4.49
CA ALA A 177 0.85 8.35 5.41
C ALA A 177 1.51 8.22 6.79
N GLU A 178 1.61 7.00 7.34
CA GLU A 178 2.31 6.74 8.60
C GLU A 178 3.78 7.17 8.54
N LEU A 179 4.48 6.84 7.45
CA LEU A 179 5.87 7.25 7.23
C LEU A 179 6.02 8.77 7.21
N ARG A 180 5.14 9.49 6.50
CA ARG A 180 5.14 10.95 6.47
C ARG A 180 4.88 11.57 7.84
N ASP A 181 3.98 10.99 8.62
CA ASP A 181 3.67 11.50 9.96
C ASP A 181 4.83 11.28 10.94
N LEU A 182 5.52 10.14 10.84
CA LEU A 182 6.76 9.88 11.59
C LEU A 182 7.84 10.90 11.22
N GLN A 183 8.04 11.14 9.91
CA GLN A 183 9.04 12.07 9.42
C GLN A 183 8.71 13.52 9.76
N ARG A 184 7.43 13.94 9.70
CA ARG A 184 7.00 15.26 10.17
C ARG A 184 7.37 15.51 11.63
N GLY A 185 7.27 14.48 12.47
CA GLY A 185 7.70 14.58 13.86
C GLY A 185 9.21 14.79 14.00
N ILE A 186 10.03 14.21 13.13
CA ILE A 186 11.49 14.46 13.06
C ILE A 186 11.75 15.88 12.57
N ASN A 187 11.09 16.28 11.48
CA ASN A 187 11.23 17.62 10.90
C ASN A 187 10.86 18.71 11.91
N ALA A 188 9.79 18.49 12.72
CA ALA A 188 9.43 19.38 13.82
C ALA A 188 10.53 19.42 14.88
N GLY A 189 11.19 18.29 15.18
CA GLY A 189 12.34 18.24 16.09
C GLY A 189 13.49 19.13 15.61
N TYR A 190 13.90 18.99 14.35
CA TYR A 190 14.97 19.84 13.78
C TYR A 190 14.63 21.34 13.83
N LYS A 191 13.40 21.71 13.48
CA LYS A 191 12.95 23.10 13.55
C LYS A 191 12.94 23.65 14.99
N ALA A 192 12.50 22.83 15.94
CA ALA A 192 12.52 23.22 17.34
C ALA A 192 13.94 23.40 17.87
N LEU A 193 14.86 22.50 17.52
CA LEU A 193 16.29 22.65 17.86
C LEU A 193 16.85 23.96 17.33
N GLU A 194 16.63 24.26 16.05
CA GLU A 194 17.09 25.51 15.42
C GLU A 194 16.55 26.76 16.14
N ILE A 195 15.30 26.71 16.62
CA ILE A 195 14.70 27.81 17.39
C ILE A 195 15.37 27.92 18.76
N TRP A 196 15.40 26.83 19.53
CA TRP A 196 15.92 26.82 20.88
C TRP A 196 17.42 27.14 20.95
N GLU A 197 18.22 26.76 19.98
CA GLU A 197 19.64 27.10 19.89
C GLU A 197 19.87 28.59 19.71
N LYS A 198 18.98 29.29 19.01
CA LYS A 198 19.05 30.73 18.76
C LYS A 198 18.61 31.59 19.96
N LEU A 199 17.86 31.03 20.90
CA LEU A 199 17.35 31.76 22.05
C LEU A 199 18.37 31.75 23.19
N THR A 200 18.93 32.92 23.49
CA THR A 200 20.05 33.08 24.43
C THR A 200 19.66 33.88 25.72
N THR A 201 18.54 34.60 25.70
CA THR A 201 18.08 35.41 26.85
C THR A 201 16.78 34.90 27.41
N ASP A 202 16.58 35.10 28.74
CA ASP A 202 15.34 34.69 29.41
C ASP A 202 14.11 35.31 28.77
N GLU A 203 14.17 36.57 28.32
CA GLU A 203 13.07 37.25 27.65
C GLU A 203 12.66 36.54 26.36
N GLN A 204 13.65 36.13 25.56
CA GLN A 204 13.40 35.38 24.30
C GLN A 204 12.80 34.01 24.60
N ILE A 205 13.30 33.33 25.64
CA ILE A 205 12.80 32.01 26.06
C ILE A 205 11.36 32.13 26.53
N LEU A 206 11.04 33.10 27.40
CA LEU A 206 9.68 33.35 27.86
C LEU A 206 8.73 33.73 26.74
N PHE A 207 9.20 34.51 25.78
CA PHE A 207 8.43 34.80 24.57
C PHE A 207 8.12 33.53 23.76
N ALA A 208 9.08 32.66 23.54
CA ALA A 208 8.89 31.39 22.83
C ALA A 208 7.91 30.49 23.58
N LEU A 209 8.04 30.35 24.90
CA LEU A 209 7.17 29.56 25.75
C LEU A 209 5.72 30.07 25.76
N GLY A 210 5.52 31.38 25.85
CA GLY A 210 4.20 31.97 26.00
C GLY A 210 3.49 32.37 24.70
N ARG A 211 4.20 32.57 23.60
CA ARG A 211 3.66 33.11 22.35
C ARG A 211 3.79 32.20 21.14
N MET A 212 4.74 31.28 21.12
CA MET A 212 4.87 30.34 20.04
C MET A 212 4.02 29.07 20.29
N SER A 213 3.54 28.45 19.23
CA SER A 213 2.74 27.24 19.38
C SER A 213 3.59 26.07 19.91
N SER A 214 2.98 25.21 20.70
CA SER A 214 3.62 24.00 21.22
C SER A 214 4.03 23.00 20.12
N GLU A 215 3.43 23.09 18.93
CA GLU A 215 3.83 22.29 17.77
C GLU A 215 5.19 22.74 17.21
N VAL A 216 5.49 24.03 17.32
CA VAL A 216 6.75 24.64 16.84
C VAL A 216 7.85 24.48 17.86
N THR A 217 7.57 24.78 19.13
CA THR A 217 8.57 24.76 20.21
C THR A 217 8.78 23.36 20.80
N LEU A 218 7.86 22.43 20.56
CA LEU A 218 7.76 21.13 21.24
C LEU A 218 7.72 21.23 22.76
N CYS A 219 7.40 22.41 23.27
CA CYS A 219 7.19 22.65 24.70
C CYS A 219 5.71 22.40 25.06
N GLY A 220 5.48 21.52 26.02
CA GLY A 220 4.13 21.25 26.52
C GLY A 220 3.61 22.36 27.44
N TRP A 221 2.29 22.48 27.51
CA TRP A 221 1.61 23.38 28.46
C TRP A 221 2.08 23.22 29.92
N ASP A 222 2.39 22.01 30.33
CA ASP A 222 2.88 21.70 31.66
C ASP A 222 4.22 22.39 31.96
N THR A 223 5.16 22.40 31.01
CA THR A 223 6.43 23.10 31.15
C THR A 223 6.24 24.61 31.24
N TRP A 224 5.42 25.19 30.36
CA TRP A 224 5.08 26.60 30.42
C TRP A 224 4.44 26.97 31.75
N SER A 225 3.46 26.20 32.23
CA SER A 225 2.77 26.41 33.49
C SER A 225 3.71 26.38 34.70
N LYS A 226 4.74 25.53 34.70
CA LYS A 226 5.76 25.49 35.75
C LYS A 226 6.64 26.74 35.75
N VAL A 227 6.99 27.23 34.55
CA VAL A 227 7.76 28.49 34.41
C VAL A 227 6.92 29.68 34.89
N ASP A 228 5.66 29.77 34.50
CA ASP A 228 4.72 30.83 34.91
C ASP A 228 4.52 30.87 36.41
N ARG A 229 4.50 29.73 37.10
CA ARG A 229 4.42 29.63 38.57
C ARG A 229 5.74 29.79 39.31
N GLY A 230 6.84 29.98 38.59
CA GLY A 230 8.18 30.09 39.18
C GLY A 230 8.75 28.76 39.72
N GLU A 231 8.15 27.63 39.35
CA GLU A 231 8.60 26.28 39.73
C GLU A 231 9.77 25.77 38.85
N MET A 232 10.02 26.44 37.73
CA MET A 232 11.05 26.11 36.77
C MET A 232 11.64 27.39 36.18
N THR A 233 12.96 27.45 36.00
CA THR A 233 13.59 28.60 35.36
C THR A 233 13.42 28.53 33.82
N PRO A 234 13.45 29.68 33.13
CA PRO A 234 13.40 29.71 31.67
C PRO A 234 14.47 28.82 30.99
N GLU A 235 15.70 28.84 31.53
CA GLU A 235 16.80 28.04 31.01
C GLU A 235 16.61 26.52 31.25
N GLU A 236 15.99 26.12 32.34
CA GLU A 236 15.60 24.71 32.56
C GLU A 236 14.53 24.27 31.58
N ALA A 237 13.54 25.10 31.30
CA ALA A 237 12.50 24.85 30.31
C ALA A 237 13.10 24.75 28.87
N ARG A 238 14.05 25.62 28.56
CA ARG A 238 14.81 25.55 27.30
C ARG A 238 15.55 24.23 27.17
N ARG A 239 16.33 23.81 28.16
CA ARG A 239 17.04 22.55 28.19
C ARG A 239 16.12 21.34 28.04
N GLN A 240 14.98 21.36 28.74
CA GLN A 240 13.97 20.30 28.62
C GLN A 240 13.37 20.24 27.22
N SER A 241 13.12 21.39 26.59
CA SER A 241 12.59 21.47 25.23
C SER A 241 13.60 20.99 24.19
N ILE A 242 14.88 21.34 24.35
CA ILE A 242 16.00 20.81 23.53
C ILE A 242 16.06 19.28 23.65
N ALA A 243 16.09 18.74 24.86
CA ALA A 243 16.13 17.30 25.08
C ALA A 243 14.91 16.59 24.46
N THR A 244 13.72 17.21 24.52
CA THR A 244 12.51 16.68 23.86
C THR A 244 12.67 16.69 22.34
N ALA A 245 13.23 17.74 21.78
CA ALA A 245 13.48 17.86 20.34
C ALA A 245 14.55 16.87 19.86
N GLU A 246 15.65 16.72 20.60
CA GLU A 246 16.69 15.71 20.35
C GLU A 246 16.12 14.28 20.38
N LEU A 247 15.28 13.99 21.37
CA LEU A 247 14.61 12.68 21.46
C LEU A 247 13.67 12.44 20.25
N ARG A 248 13.05 13.49 19.71
CA ARG A 248 12.24 13.35 18.48
C ARG A 248 13.08 13.09 17.26
N VAL A 249 14.27 13.69 17.14
CA VAL A 249 15.18 13.53 16.01
C VAL A 249 15.91 12.18 16.08
N ASN A 250 16.52 11.90 17.24
CA ASN A 250 17.46 10.80 17.42
C ASN A 250 16.89 9.59 18.18
N GLY A 251 15.63 9.67 18.60
CA GLY A 251 15.03 8.64 19.42
C GLY A 251 14.98 7.27 18.72
N PRO A 252 15.56 6.21 19.34
CA PRO A 252 15.71 4.90 18.69
C PRO A 252 14.37 4.27 18.30
N ASN A 253 13.35 4.46 19.10
CA ASN A 253 12.02 3.92 18.80
C ASN A 253 11.42 4.51 17.52
N ARG A 254 11.64 5.79 17.23
CA ARG A 254 11.12 6.42 16.03
C ARG A 254 11.80 5.89 14.77
N LYS A 255 13.10 5.70 14.83
CA LYS A 255 13.88 5.08 13.75
C LYS A 255 13.35 3.67 13.47
N ARG A 256 13.16 2.85 14.50
CA ARG A 256 12.59 1.50 14.36
C ARG A 256 11.19 1.52 13.72
N TRP A 257 10.34 2.48 14.05
CA TRP A 257 9.03 2.64 13.39
C TRP A 257 9.15 2.98 11.92
N ILE A 258 10.12 3.83 11.54
CA ILE A 258 10.39 4.18 10.14
C ILE A 258 10.89 2.95 9.39
N ASP A 259 11.89 2.27 9.90
CA ASP A 259 12.47 1.06 9.30
C ASP A 259 11.38 -0.02 9.11
N HIS A 260 10.53 -0.19 10.12
CA HIS A 260 9.40 -1.11 10.04
C HIS A 260 8.38 -0.72 8.96
N ALA A 261 8.04 0.57 8.86
CA ALA A 261 7.14 1.07 7.81
C ALA A 261 7.73 0.87 6.40
N LEU A 262 9.04 1.12 6.23
CA LEU A 262 9.75 0.90 4.98
C LEU A 262 9.79 -0.57 4.57
N ASN A 263 10.09 -1.47 5.51
CA ASN A 263 10.10 -2.91 5.28
C ASN A 263 8.71 -3.42 4.86
N ARG A 264 7.65 -2.94 5.50
CA ARG A 264 6.28 -3.26 5.11
C ARG A 264 5.88 -2.67 3.76
N LEU A 265 6.33 -1.47 3.44
CA LEU A 265 6.13 -0.88 2.11
C LEU A 265 6.79 -1.72 1.02
N ALA A 266 8.04 -2.15 1.23
CA ALA A 266 8.75 -3.02 0.30
C ALA A 266 8.00 -4.35 0.11
N PHE A 267 7.57 -4.98 1.20
CA PHE A 267 6.77 -6.21 1.15
C PHE A 267 5.47 -6.03 0.37
N GLU A 268 4.65 -5.02 0.69
CA GLU A 268 3.38 -4.81 -0.01
C GLU A 268 3.56 -4.50 -1.49
N ARG A 269 4.64 -3.79 -1.87
CA ARG A 269 5.01 -3.53 -3.26
C ARG A 269 5.41 -4.82 -3.99
N SER A 270 6.25 -5.65 -3.38
CA SER A 270 6.66 -6.93 -3.97
C SER A 270 5.45 -7.85 -4.21
N MET A 271 4.51 -7.87 -3.28
CA MET A 271 3.28 -8.67 -3.38
C MET A 271 2.25 -8.13 -4.36
N LEU A 272 2.30 -6.84 -4.69
CA LEU A 272 1.43 -6.24 -5.71
C LEU A 272 1.86 -6.63 -7.13
N GLY A 273 3.09 -7.11 -7.29
CA GLY A 273 3.73 -7.41 -8.55
C GLY A 273 4.51 -6.21 -9.10
N GLU A 274 5.20 -6.43 -10.20
CA GLU A 274 6.01 -5.40 -10.87
C GLU A 274 5.12 -4.32 -11.48
N VAL A 275 4.73 -3.33 -10.68
CA VAL A 275 4.13 -2.10 -11.18
C VAL A 275 5.27 -1.11 -11.41
N PRO A 276 5.70 -0.89 -12.66
CA PRO A 276 6.77 0.05 -12.95
C PRO A 276 6.35 1.46 -12.54
N ARG A 277 7.21 2.11 -11.77
CA ARG A 277 7.05 3.51 -11.38
C ARG A 277 8.31 4.26 -11.75
N TYR A 278 8.16 5.53 -12.14
CA TYR A 278 9.28 6.35 -12.59
C TYR A 278 10.01 5.76 -13.83
N ASP A 279 9.26 5.13 -14.73
CA ASP A 279 9.76 4.49 -15.96
C ASP A 279 10.04 5.48 -17.09
N GLY A 280 9.55 6.72 -16.95
CA GLY A 280 9.80 7.80 -17.88
C GLY A 280 11.10 8.56 -17.57
N GLU A 281 11.30 9.66 -18.26
CA GLU A 281 12.35 10.62 -17.98
C GLU A 281 12.13 11.25 -16.58
N LEU A 282 13.16 11.26 -15.75
CA LEU A 282 13.09 11.94 -14.47
C LEU A 282 13.06 13.46 -14.67
N THR A 283 12.22 14.10 -13.90
CA THR A 283 12.08 15.55 -13.88
C THR A 283 12.19 16.06 -12.44
N PRO A 284 12.57 17.33 -12.21
CA PRO A 284 12.58 17.90 -10.87
C PRO A 284 11.25 17.71 -10.11
N VAL A 285 10.14 17.76 -10.82
CA VAL A 285 8.80 17.58 -10.23
C VAL A 285 8.60 16.15 -9.71
N ILE A 286 9.08 15.15 -10.45
CA ILE A 286 9.02 13.74 -10.05
C ILE A 286 9.86 13.50 -8.80
N ILE A 287 11.09 14.01 -8.76
CA ILE A 287 12.00 13.89 -7.62
C ILE A 287 11.43 14.59 -6.39
N GLN A 288 10.88 15.79 -6.55
CA GLN A 288 10.17 16.48 -5.46
C GLN A 288 8.96 15.69 -4.95
N ALA A 289 8.17 15.10 -5.86
CA ALA A 289 7.01 14.29 -5.49
C ALA A 289 7.43 13.03 -4.72
N PHE A 290 8.50 12.35 -5.15
CA PHE A 290 9.10 11.23 -4.45
C PHE A 290 9.54 11.63 -3.04
N ALA A 291 10.31 12.71 -2.90
CA ALA A 291 10.79 13.20 -1.61
C ALA A 291 9.63 13.57 -0.67
N ARG A 292 8.58 14.23 -1.17
CA ARG A 292 7.36 14.54 -0.40
C ARG A 292 6.59 13.28 0.03
N GLU A 293 6.56 12.26 -0.82
CA GLU A 293 5.93 10.98 -0.50
C GLU A 293 6.61 10.30 0.70
N HIS A 294 7.92 10.51 0.83
CA HIS A 294 8.74 10.02 1.94
C HIS A 294 8.86 10.98 3.13
N GLY A 295 8.21 12.13 3.08
CA GLY A 295 8.10 13.06 4.20
C GLY A 295 9.15 14.16 4.26
N ALA A 296 9.90 14.40 3.19
CA ALA A 296 10.82 15.56 3.11
C ALA A 296 10.04 16.88 3.30
N GLU A 297 10.63 17.81 4.03
CA GLU A 297 10.03 19.10 4.33
C GLU A 297 10.25 20.08 3.18
N LYS A 298 9.16 20.48 2.52
CA LYS A 298 9.18 21.48 1.42
C LYS A 298 10.34 21.29 0.44
N PRO A 299 10.55 20.06 -0.09
CA PRO A 299 11.69 19.79 -0.95
C PRO A 299 11.61 20.63 -2.23
N LYS A 300 12.75 21.15 -2.65
CA LYS A 300 12.95 21.81 -3.94
C LYS A 300 13.97 21.02 -4.74
N CYS A 301 13.69 20.77 -6.00
CA CYS A 301 14.62 20.10 -6.90
C CYS A 301 14.90 21.00 -8.09
N THR A 302 16.17 21.15 -8.43
CA THR A 302 16.67 21.89 -9.59
C THR A 302 17.54 20.99 -10.44
N VAL A 303 17.56 21.24 -11.74
CA VAL A 303 18.53 20.63 -12.64
C VAL A 303 19.80 21.47 -12.59
N ILE A 304 20.93 20.80 -12.39
CA ILE A 304 22.26 21.39 -12.49
C ILE A 304 22.80 21.07 -13.88
N GLU A 305 23.92 21.69 -14.26
CA GLU A 305 24.65 21.37 -15.48
C GLU A 305 24.95 19.86 -15.55
N ASP A 306 24.97 19.29 -16.76
CA ASP A 306 25.28 17.89 -17.04
C ASP A 306 24.20 16.85 -16.61
N GLY A 307 22.95 17.25 -16.39
CA GLY A 307 21.84 16.29 -16.13
C GLY A 307 21.77 15.77 -14.70
N TYR A 308 22.47 16.40 -13.77
CA TYR A 308 22.33 16.15 -12.34
C TYR A 308 21.12 16.89 -11.78
N PHE A 309 20.49 16.29 -10.78
CA PHE A 309 19.38 16.86 -10.04
C PHE A 309 19.81 17.13 -8.60
N MET A 310 19.68 18.36 -8.17
CA MET A 310 19.89 18.76 -6.78
C MET A 310 18.55 18.89 -6.06
N LEU A 311 18.37 18.11 -5.02
CA LEU A 311 17.22 18.17 -4.10
C LEU A 311 17.65 18.87 -2.81
N GLU A 312 16.92 19.88 -2.39
CA GLU A 312 17.17 20.66 -1.18
C GLU A 312 15.94 20.65 -0.26
N SER A 313 16.19 20.71 1.04
CA SER A 313 15.16 20.81 2.08
C SER A 313 15.66 21.73 3.20
N PRO A 314 14.77 22.51 3.85
CA PRO A 314 15.14 23.37 4.98
C PRO A 314 15.61 22.63 6.23
N VAL A 315 15.37 21.33 6.30
CA VAL A 315 15.84 20.42 7.36
C VAL A 315 16.46 19.19 6.72
N PRO A 316 17.23 18.36 7.44
CA PRO A 316 17.76 17.13 6.89
C PRO A 316 16.69 16.28 6.20
N LEU A 317 17.04 15.69 5.07
CA LEU A 317 16.17 14.79 4.33
C LEU A 317 15.85 13.54 5.17
N PRO A 318 14.80 12.77 4.83
CA PRO A 318 14.57 11.48 5.48
C PRO A 318 15.82 10.60 5.43
N ALA A 319 16.21 9.99 6.55
CA ALA A 319 17.46 9.25 6.70
C ALA A 319 17.65 8.09 5.70
N HIS A 320 16.56 7.53 5.19
CA HIS A 320 16.59 6.51 4.14
C HIS A 320 16.78 7.06 2.71
N ILE A 321 16.78 8.39 2.56
CA ILE A 321 17.13 9.08 1.31
C ILE A 321 18.53 9.69 1.45
N SER A 322 18.76 10.50 2.50
CA SER A 322 20.06 11.13 2.80
C SER A 322 20.07 11.61 4.26
N ASP A 323 21.27 11.69 4.84
CA ASP A 323 21.53 12.29 6.16
C ASP A 323 21.72 13.82 6.11
N ARG A 324 21.72 14.40 4.90
CA ARG A 324 21.96 15.84 4.65
C ARG A 324 20.67 16.56 4.29
N SER A 325 20.68 17.88 4.34
CA SER A 325 19.58 18.73 3.88
C SER A 325 19.56 18.90 2.35
N TYR A 326 20.56 18.43 1.64
CA TYR A 326 20.63 18.43 0.18
C TYR A 326 21.18 17.10 -0.34
N LEU A 327 20.85 16.78 -1.59
CA LEU A 327 21.33 15.59 -2.29
C LEU A 327 21.42 15.90 -3.78
N GLU A 328 22.60 15.70 -4.34
CA GLU A 328 22.89 15.90 -5.75
C GLU A 328 23.23 14.54 -6.37
N LEU A 329 22.46 14.11 -7.34
CA LEU A 329 22.59 12.81 -7.99
C LEU A 329 22.24 12.89 -9.47
N SER A 330 22.85 12.03 -10.26
CA SER A 330 22.49 11.76 -11.65
C SER A 330 21.12 11.04 -11.77
N ASP A 331 20.58 10.95 -12.99
CA ASP A 331 19.33 10.20 -13.26
C ASP A 331 19.40 8.75 -12.78
N ASP A 332 20.50 8.05 -13.04
CA ASP A 332 20.66 6.64 -12.67
C ASP A 332 20.77 6.46 -11.15
N GLU A 333 21.54 7.32 -10.47
CA GLU A 333 21.66 7.28 -9.01
C GLU A 333 20.33 7.59 -8.30
N TRP A 334 19.52 8.55 -8.82
CA TRP A 334 18.17 8.79 -8.32
C TRP A 334 17.27 7.56 -8.47
N ARG A 335 17.41 6.84 -9.59
CA ARG A 335 16.66 5.58 -9.79
C ARG A 335 17.09 4.51 -8.79
N ASP A 336 18.38 4.47 -8.44
CA ASP A 336 18.88 3.54 -7.42
C ASP A 336 18.35 3.89 -6.03
N VAL A 337 18.31 5.16 -5.64
CA VAL A 337 17.65 5.62 -4.40
C VAL A 337 16.17 5.21 -4.38
N MET A 338 15.46 5.41 -5.49
CA MET A 338 14.06 5.01 -5.59
C MET A 338 13.88 3.48 -5.48
N ARG A 339 14.78 2.69 -6.08
CA ARG A 339 14.79 1.22 -5.93
C ARG A 339 15.06 0.80 -4.49
N ALA A 340 16.03 1.44 -3.83
CA ALA A 340 16.32 1.20 -2.42
C ALA A 340 15.12 1.49 -1.50
N CYS A 341 14.26 2.45 -1.89
CA CYS A 341 12.99 2.72 -1.23
C CYS A 341 11.86 1.73 -1.62
N GLY A 342 12.17 0.66 -2.34
CA GLY A 342 11.24 -0.41 -2.68
C GLY A 342 10.36 -0.14 -3.91
N TYR A 343 10.70 0.81 -4.77
CA TYR A 343 10.02 1.00 -6.05
C TYR A 343 10.63 0.12 -7.14
N VAL A 344 9.78 -0.38 -8.04
CA VAL A 344 10.22 -1.01 -9.28
C VAL A 344 10.47 0.12 -10.29
N VAL A 345 11.72 0.50 -10.44
CA VAL A 345 12.15 1.55 -11.35
C VAL A 345 12.93 0.90 -12.49
N PRO A 346 12.31 0.72 -13.66
CA PRO A 346 13.01 0.15 -14.81
C PRO A 346 14.18 1.05 -15.24
N ALA A 347 15.14 0.48 -15.94
CA ALA A 347 16.17 1.25 -16.61
C ALA A 347 15.51 2.29 -17.54
N LYS A 348 16.19 3.42 -17.75
CA LYS A 348 15.76 4.44 -18.70
C LYS A 348 15.50 3.74 -20.04
N LYS A 349 14.28 3.82 -20.52
CA LYS A 349 13.98 3.30 -21.87
C LYS A 349 14.78 4.14 -22.84
N ASP A 350 15.64 3.51 -23.60
CA ASP A 350 16.18 4.14 -24.78
C ASP A 350 15.03 4.75 -25.56
N ALA A 351 15.18 5.97 -26.03
CA ALA A 351 14.15 6.64 -26.81
C ALA A 351 13.65 5.64 -27.86
N ALA A 352 12.34 5.37 -27.83
CA ALA A 352 11.78 4.39 -28.76
C ALA A 352 12.32 4.72 -30.16
N PRO A 353 12.89 3.73 -30.87
CA PRO A 353 13.45 4.00 -32.18
C PRO A 353 12.39 4.75 -32.99
N PRO A 354 12.76 5.79 -33.68
CA PRO A 354 11.81 6.61 -34.39
C PRO A 354 10.97 5.71 -35.29
N ILE A 355 9.68 6.03 -35.41
CA ILE A 355 8.83 5.40 -36.42
C ILE A 355 9.26 5.99 -37.78
N LEU A 356 10.40 5.58 -38.21
CA LEU A 356 11.12 6.15 -39.33
C LEU A 356 11.14 5.17 -40.49
N ASN A 357 10.04 5.06 -41.16
CA ASN A 357 9.97 4.82 -42.57
C ASN A 357 8.65 5.42 -43.07
N LEU A 358 8.50 6.69 -42.79
CA LEU A 358 7.42 7.48 -43.33
C LEU A 358 7.77 7.77 -44.81
N HIS A 359 7.13 7.07 -45.76
CA HIS A 359 7.15 7.50 -47.15
C HIS A 359 6.46 8.87 -47.23
N MET A 360 7.23 9.91 -47.46
CA MET A 360 6.70 11.25 -47.60
C MET A 360 5.99 11.39 -48.93
N ALA A 361 4.70 11.74 -48.88
CA ALA A 361 4.04 12.31 -50.05
C ALA A 361 4.05 13.85 -49.89
N GLU A 362 4.48 14.54 -50.92
CA GLU A 362 4.32 16.00 -50.99
C GLU A 362 2.83 16.32 -51.15
N ILE A 363 2.12 16.48 -50.02
CA ILE A 363 0.73 16.95 -50.04
C ILE A 363 0.72 18.27 -49.31
N GLN A 364 0.45 19.32 -50.04
CA GLN A 364 0.12 20.62 -49.46
C GLN A 364 -1.28 20.52 -48.83
N ALA A 365 -1.34 20.26 -47.52
CA ALA A 365 -2.59 20.38 -46.79
C ALA A 365 -2.93 21.87 -46.62
N LYS A 366 -3.99 22.32 -47.29
CA LYS A 366 -4.58 23.64 -47.01
C LYS A 366 -5.22 23.60 -45.62
N SER A 367 -4.92 24.60 -44.79
CA SER A 367 -5.53 24.77 -43.49
C SER A 367 -7.06 24.79 -43.64
N ARG A 368 -7.76 23.97 -42.84
CA ARG A 368 -9.21 24.15 -42.68
C ARG A 368 -9.45 25.13 -41.56
N ALA A 369 -10.30 26.10 -41.86
CA ALA A 369 -10.77 27.05 -40.89
C ALA A 369 -11.19 26.35 -39.57
N THR A 370 -10.74 26.90 -38.53
CA THR A 370 -10.93 26.63 -37.12
C THR A 370 -12.35 26.21 -36.73
N TYR A 371 -12.46 25.06 -36.10
CA TYR A 371 -13.63 24.76 -35.31
C TYR A 371 -13.44 25.40 -33.91
N ARG A 372 -14.25 26.39 -33.60
CA ARG A 372 -14.30 27.09 -32.30
C ARG A 372 -13.08 27.92 -31.88
N GLY A 373 -12.54 28.74 -32.75
CA GLY A 373 -11.55 29.75 -32.33
C GLY A 373 -10.18 29.27 -31.90
N ALA A 374 -9.82 28.05 -32.27
CA ALA A 374 -8.45 27.59 -32.12
C ALA A 374 -7.54 28.26 -33.15
N PRO A 375 -6.25 28.55 -32.84
CA PRO A 375 -5.35 29.18 -33.79
C PRO A 375 -5.18 28.33 -35.04
N GLU A 376 -5.06 28.95 -36.21
CA GLU A 376 -4.77 28.27 -37.48
C GLU A 376 -3.48 27.48 -37.34
N ILE A 377 -3.56 26.18 -37.55
CA ILE A 377 -2.39 25.30 -37.63
C ILE A 377 -2.06 25.12 -39.10
N GLU A 378 -0.95 25.63 -39.52
CA GLU A 378 -0.48 25.47 -40.89
C GLU A 378 0.21 24.09 -41.03
N PHE A 379 -0.37 23.19 -41.83
CA PHE A 379 0.21 21.86 -42.10
C PHE A 379 1.13 21.99 -43.32
N ILE A 380 2.43 21.79 -43.11
CA ILE A 380 3.42 21.98 -44.17
C ILE A 380 3.72 20.65 -44.89
N ARG A 381 3.69 19.52 -44.21
CA ARG A 381 3.98 18.21 -44.80
C ARG A 381 3.11 17.10 -44.20
N VAL A 382 2.77 16.14 -45.02
CA VAL A 382 2.00 14.96 -44.64
C VAL A 382 2.74 13.73 -45.09
N ALA A 383 3.04 12.81 -44.20
CA ALA A 383 3.64 11.50 -44.49
C ALA A 383 2.62 10.40 -44.26
N ARG A 384 2.62 9.37 -45.09
CA ARG A 384 1.71 8.21 -44.96
C ARG A 384 2.27 7.23 -43.92
N VAL A 385 1.39 6.72 -43.06
CA VAL A 385 1.69 5.72 -42.03
C VAL A 385 0.93 4.43 -42.38
N THR A 386 1.59 3.30 -42.33
CA THR A 386 0.94 2.00 -42.58
C THR A 386 0.01 1.64 -41.44
N LYS A 387 -0.96 0.75 -41.68
CA LYS A 387 -1.89 0.23 -40.67
C LYS A 387 -1.14 -0.44 -39.50
N GLU A 388 -0.04 -1.13 -39.76
CA GLU A 388 0.81 -1.78 -38.77
C GLU A 388 1.55 -0.75 -37.92
N GLN A 389 2.10 0.29 -38.55
CA GLN A 389 2.74 1.41 -37.83
C GLN A 389 1.72 2.13 -36.97
N TYR A 390 0.52 2.39 -37.47
CA TYR A 390 -0.56 3.00 -36.70
C TYR A 390 -1.00 2.12 -35.53
N SER A 391 -1.14 0.81 -35.70
CA SER A 391 -1.57 -0.10 -34.64
C SER A 391 -0.55 -0.20 -33.51
N LYS A 392 0.75 -0.14 -33.81
CA LYS A 392 1.83 -0.09 -32.81
C LYS A 392 1.88 1.22 -32.04
N VAL A 393 1.31 2.24 -32.61
CA VAL A 393 1.42 3.64 -32.16
C VAL A 393 0.09 4.16 -31.63
N GLY A 394 -1.02 3.56 -32.06
CA GLY A 394 -2.36 4.16 -32.01
C GLY A 394 -2.96 4.48 -30.63
N ALA A 395 -2.60 3.75 -29.59
CA ALA A 395 -3.11 4.03 -28.24
C ALA A 395 -2.42 5.25 -27.56
N ASP A 396 -1.16 5.51 -27.93
CA ASP A 396 -0.32 6.52 -27.28
C ASP A 396 -0.26 7.87 -27.99
N TYR A 397 -0.84 7.98 -29.19
CA TYR A 397 -0.73 9.18 -30.04
C TYR A 397 -1.87 10.20 -29.88
N ARG A 398 -2.37 10.36 -28.70
CA ARG A 398 -3.22 11.51 -28.39
C ARG A 398 -2.32 12.73 -28.15
N GLY A 399 -2.06 13.51 -29.17
CA GLY A 399 -1.33 14.76 -29.06
C GLY A 399 -0.17 14.90 -30.05
N THR A 400 0.60 15.97 -29.88
CA THR A 400 1.76 16.32 -30.70
C THR A 400 3.01 15.72 -30.10
N ARG A 401 3.85 15.06 -30.91
CA ARG A 401 5.13 14.47 -30.48
C ARG A 401 6.30 15.15 -31.16
N LEU A 402 7.44 15.15 -30.48
CA LEU A 402 8.71 15.53 -31.04
C LEU A 402 9.26 14.39 -31.88
N SER A 403 9.81 14.68 -33.06
CA SER A 403 10.52 13.71 -33.90
C SER A 403 11.75 13.17 -33.18
N ALA A 404 12.25 12.02 -33.60
CA ALA A 404 13.45 11.43 -33.02
C ALA A 404 14.72 12.29 -33.17
N CYS A 405 14.81 13.04 -34.28
CA CYS A 405 15.92 13.99 -34.47
C CYS A 405 15.75 15.27 -33.65
N GLY A 406 14.65 15.44 -32.92
CA GLY A 406 14.39 16.64 -32.12
C GLY A 406 14.05 17.90 -32.91
N THR A 407 13.98 17.83 -34.23
CA THR A 407 13.92 19.02 -35.10
C THR A 407 12.52 19.46 -35.48
N PHE A 408 11.51 18.59 -35.34
CA PHE A 408 10.13 18.94 -35.66
C PHE A 408 9.11 18.20 -34.81
N ARG A 409 7.89 18.73 -34.76
CA ARG A 409 6.76 18.07 -34.09
C ARG A 409 5.79 17.51 -35.13
N PHE A 410 5.17 16.37 -34.77
CA PHE A 410 4.18 15.73 -35.61
C PHE A 410 2.98 15.20 -34.82
N LYS A 411 1.89 15.03 -35.53
CA LYS A 411 0.66 14.38 -35.02
C LYS A 411 0.24 13.32 -36.05
N VAL A 412 -0.20 12.16 -35.59
CA VAL A 412 -0.79 11.13 -36.46
C VAL A 412 -2.30 11.27 -36.45
N ALA A 413 -2.91 11.33 -37.61
CA ALA A 413 -4.34 11.45 -37.76
C ALA A 413 -4.83 10.64 -38.97
N SER A 414 -6.13 10.40 -39.04
CA SER A 414 -6.75 9.79 -40.22
C SER A 414 -6.66 10.71 -41.43
N ALA A 415 -6.21 10.18 -42.57
CA ALA A 415 -6.15 10.93 -43.81
C ALA A 415 -7.54 11.49 -44.21
N ARG A 416 -8.61 10.75 -43.91
CA ARG A 416 -10.00 11.19 -44.14
C ARG A 416 -10.38 12.38 -43.25
N ALA A 417 -10.00 12.36 -41.98
CA ALA A 417 -10.28 13.46 -41.07
C ALA A 417 -9.56 14.75 -41.46
N LEU A 418 -8.40 14.62 -42.11
CA LEU A 418 -7.61 15.76 -42.63
C LEU A 418 -8.00 16.18 -44.06
N GLY A 419 -8.88 15.41 -44.75
CA GLY A 419 -9.27 15.67 -46.12
C GLY A 419 -8.19 15.38 -47.15
N VAL A 420 -7.20 14.54 -46.83
CA VAL A 420 -6.08 14.16 -47.70
C VAL A 420 -6.16 12.67 -48.13
N ALA A 421 -7.29 12.00 -47.87
CA ALA A 421 -7.52 10.65 -48.34
C ALA A 421 -7.65 10.58 -49.88
N GLN A 422 -7.00 9.62 -50.51
CA GLN A 422 -7.16 9.37 -51.93
C GLN A 422 -8.41 8.53 -52.17
N GLU A 423 -8.96 8.61 -53.38
CA GLU A 423 -10.16 7.88 -53.78
C GLU A 423 -9.89 6.35 -53.68
N GLY A 424 -10.74 5.64 -52.94
CA GLY A 424 -10.57 4.20 -52.65
C GLY A 424 -9.78 3.83 -51.38
N GLU A 425 -9.20 4.75 -50.68
CA GLU A 425 -8.50 4.51 -49.41
C GLU A 425 -9.47 4.54 -48.22
N HIS A 426 -9.84 3.39 -47.68
CA HIS A 426 -10.71 3.31 -46.51
C HIS A 426 -9.97 3.47 -45.17
N TRP A 427 -8.65 3.26 -45.11
CA TRP A 427 -7.87 3.19 -43.88
C TRP A 427 -6.44 3.73 -44.06
N SER A 428 -6.30 4.99 -44.42
CA SER A 428 -4.98 5.62 -44.45
C SER A 428 -4.77 6.53 -43.25
N PHE A 429 -3.64 6.41 -42.62
CA PHE A 429 -3.18 7.31 -41.57
C PHE A 429 -2.01 8.13 -42.09
N VAL A 430 -1.93 9.36 -41.62
CA VAL A 430 -0.89 10.30 -42.03
C VAL A 430 -0.26 10.94 -40.80
N ALA A 431 1.05 11.10 -40.82
CA ALA A 431 1.75 11.96 -39.89
C ALA A 431 1.71 13.38 -40.43
N VAL A 432 1.27 14.30 -39.61
CA VAL A 432 1.16 15.70 -39.98
C VAL A 432 2.22 16.50 -39.24
N PHE A 433 3.11 17.12 -39.97
CA PHE A 433 4.14 17.99 -39.42
C PHE A 433 3.54 19.37 -39.13
N LEU A 434 3.75 19.87 -37.93
CA LEU A 434 3.16 21.11 -37.44
C LEU A 434 4.23 22.19 -37.41
N THR A 435 3.88 23.38 -37.89
CA THR A 435 4.65 24.61 -37.68
C THR A 435 3.86 25.52 -36.74
N ASP A 436 4.31 25.60 -35.50
CA ASP A 436 3.84 26.62 -34.57
C ASP A 436 5.06 27.28 -33.91
N SER A 437 4.84 28.26 -33.07
CA SER A 437 5.90 28.96 -32.36
C SER A 437 6.72 28.06 -31.42
N LYS A 438 6.28 26.84 -31.19
CA LYS A 438 6.95 25.82 -30.39
C LYS A 438 7.52 24.69 -31.24
N ALA A 439 7.25 24.69 -32.55
CA ALA A 439 7.80 23.70 -33.47
C ALA A 439 9.23 24.06 -33.84
N HIS A 440 10.07 23.05 -33.93
CA HIS A 440 11.38 23.20 -34.55
C HIS A 440 11.22 23.42 -36.05
N ALA A 441 12.21 24.07 -36.67
CA ALA A 441 12.23 24.21 -38.12
C ALA A 441 12.11 22.85 -38.81
N LEU A 442 11.26 22.72 -39.82
CA LEU A 442 11.17 21.49 -40.60
C LEU A 442 12.44 21.30 -41.42
N PRO A 443 12.97 20.08 -41.48
CA PRO A 443 14.10 19.81 -42.35
C PRO A 443 13.72 20.07 -43.81
N GLU A 444 14.62 20.68 -44.54
CA GLU A 444 14.42 20.99 -45.98
C GLU A 444 14.26 19.73 -46.82
N THR A 445 14.93 18.65 -46.42
CA THR A 445 14.84 17.33 -47.04
C THR A 445 14.71 16.24 -45.97
N LEU A 446 14.12 15.11 -46.33
CA LEU A 446 13.99 13.95 -45.43
C LEU A 446 15.31 13.26 -45.07
N GLU A 447 16.28 13.37 -45.94
CA GLU A 447 17.62 12.81 -45.73
C GLU A 447 18.35 13.51 -44.57
N GLN A 448 17.94 14.74 -44.23
CA GLN A 448 18.45 15.46 -43.04
C GLN A 448 17.73 15.09 -41.74
N ALA A 449 16.65 14.31 -41.81
CA ALA A 449 15.83 13.92 -40.65
C ALA A 449 16.01 12.46 -40.22
N ALA A 450 16.87 11.67 -40.91
CA ALA A 450 17.14 10.26 -40.64
C ALA A 450 18.36 10.08 -39.67
#